data_871cfbc87e6955522d4e489f9f576898
#
_entry.id   871cfbc87e6955522d4e489f9f576898
#
_cell.length_a   1.000
_cell.length_b   1.000
_cell.length_c   1.000
_cell.angle_alpha   90.00
_cell.angle_beta   90.00
_cell.angle_gamma   90.00
#
_symmetry.space_group_name_H-M   'P 1'
#
loop_
_entity.id
_entity.type
_entity.pdbx_description
1 polymer ?
#
loop_
_entity_poly.entity_id
_entity_poly.type
_entity_poly.pdbx_seq_one_letter_code
_entity_poly.pdbx_strand_id
1 'polypeptide(L)'
;MILMAFAVYAIQGCHSASTANTADSTATKDTTKAAAAGTAAVDSSDVKFADNAAGGGMAEIELSKLAQQKSTNTKIKNFAAMMVTDHSKAGDTLAVIAKNKNITLPTALDADHQKKLDDLSKKSGADFDKAYVKIMVEDHNGALKLMQDEAANGKDADLKAFAGKVAPTVQMHIDAINKIKAGM
;
A
#
# COMPACT_ATOMS: atom_id res chain seq x y z
N MET A 1 -34.33 29.21 19.98
CA MET A 1 -35.24 28.79 21.06
C MET A 1 -36.10 27.66 20.57
N ILE A 2 -35.77 26.41 20.92
CA ILE A 2 -36.74 25.33 21.16
C ILE A 2 -35.92 24.29 21.95
N LEU A 3 -36.24 24.17 23.24
CA LEU A 3 -35.87 23.08 24.14
C LEU A 3 -36.90 21.97 23.97
N MET A 4 -36.45 20.73 24.07
CA MET A 4 -37.23 19.59 24.61
C MET A 4 -36.26 18.41 24.67
N ALA A 5 -35.97 17.79 25.73
CA ALA A 5 -36.59 17.32 26.97
C ALA A 5 -36.19 15.82 27.10
N PHE A 6 -35.61 15.54 28.23
CA PHE A 6 -35.16 14.19 28.70
C PHE A 6 -36.33 13.24 28.90
N ALA A 7 -36.11 11.94 28.62
CA ALA A 7 -36.92 10.90 29.23
C ALA A 7 -35.99 9.78 29.73
N VAL A 8 -35.86 9.73 31.05
CA VAL A 8 -35.28 8.65 31.85
C VAL A 8 -36.36 7.59 32.05
N TYR A 9 -36.09 6.33 31.76
CA TYR A 9 -36.89 5.22 32.27
C TYR A 9 -36.00 4.29 33.11
N ALA A 10 -36.24 4.36 34.41
CA ALA A 10 -35.78 3.37 35.38
C ALA A 10 -36.91 2.35 35.59
N ILE A 11 -36.60 1.07 35.52
CA ILE A 11 -37.47 0.01 36.05
C ILE A 11 -36.67 -0.85 36.99
N GLN A 12 -37.08 -0.77 38.25
CA GLN A 12 -36.66 -1.66 39.38
C GLN A 12 -37.56 -2.86 39.50
N GLY A 13 -37.00 -3.91 40.09
CA GLY A 13 -37.71 -4.94 40.87
C GLY A 13 -37.81 -6.28 40.12
N CYS A 14 -37.60 -7.45 40.71
CA CYS A 14 -37.82 -7.91 42.08
C CYS A 14 -36.98 -9.15 42.38
N HIS A 15 -36.60 -9.27 43.60
CA HIS A 15 -36.10 -10.41 44.35
C HIS A 15 -37.05 -11.62 44.29
N SER A 16 -36.49 -12.84 44.19
CA SER A 16 -37.00 -14.00 44.90
C SER A 16 -35.88 -15.00 45.15
N ALA A 17 -35.65 -15.24 46.41
CA ALA A 17 -34.80 -16.29 46.93
C ALA A 17 -35.57 -17.62 46.95
N SER A 18 -34.94 -18.76 46.73
CA SER A 18 -35.06 -19.95 47.57
C SER A 18 -34.21 -21.12 47.07
N THR A 19 -33.41 -21.58 47.97
CA THR A 19 -33.07 -22.92 48.46
C THR A 19 -32.09 -23.76 47.65
N ALA A 20 -31.10 -24.14 48.46
CA ALA A 20 -30.01 -25.07 48.25
C ALA A 20 -30.44 -26.45 47.76
N ASN A 21 -29.59 -27.05 46.92
CA ASN A 21 -29.23 -28.45 47.14
C ASN A 21 -27.80 -28.73 46.62
N THR A 22 -27.05 -29.36 47.49
CA THR A 22 -25.70 -29.90 47.33
C THR A 22 -25.68 -31.08 46.38
N ALA A 23 -24.72 -31.15 45.45
CA ALA A 23 -23.86 -32.31 45.19
C ALA A 23 -22.97 -32.07 43.97
N ASP A 24 -21.72 -31.98 44.25
CA ASP A 24 -20.60 -32.78 43.72
C ASP A 24 -20.25 -32.69 42.22
N SER A 25 -18.99 -32.35 42.09
CA SER A 25 -18.01 -32.89 41.14
C SER A 25 -17.81 -32.26 39.79
N THR A 26 -16.54 -31.98 39.67
CA THR A 26 -15.69 -31.85 38.49
C THR A 26 -15.75 -30.51 37.79
N ALA A 27 -14.95 -29.59 38.37
CA ALA A 27 -14.39 -28.46 37.65
C ALA A 27 -13.46 -28.96 36.54
N THR A 28 -13.96 -29.09 35.34
CA THR A 28 -13.14 -29.04 34.17
C THR A 28 -12.81 -27.56 33.92
N LYS A 29 -11.63 -27.21 34.37
CA LYS A 29 -11.00 -25.93 34.10
C LYS A 29 -10.67 -25.90 32.62
N ASP A 30 -11.63 -25.45 31.81
CA ASP A 30 -11.38 -25.13 30.41
C ASP A 30 -10.56 -23.82 30.36
N THR A 31 -9.27 -24.01 30.49
CA THR A 31 -8.29 -23.00 30.20
C THR A 31 -8.23 -22.90 28.70
N THR A 32 -9.12 -22.11 28.08
CA THR A 32 -8.90 -21.55 26.76
C THR A 32 -7.68 -20.63 26.88
N LYS A 33 -6.52 -21.27 26.76
CA LYS A 33 -5.28 -20.61 26.47
C LYS A 33 -5.49 -19.91 25.13
N ALA A 34 -5.83 -18.63 25.19
CA ALA A 34 -5.68 -17.76 24.01
C ALA A 34 -4.23 -17.94 23.56
N ALA A 35 -4.04 -18.75 22.54
CA ALA A 35 -2.79 -18.82 21.83
C ALA A 35 -2.56 -17.40 21.31
N ALA A 36 -1.60 -16.70 21.90
CA ALA A 36 -0.98 -15.57 21.24
C ALA A 36 -0.52 -16.14 19.89
N ALA A 37 -1.19 -15.75 18.82
CA ALA A 37 -0.76 -16.03 17.48
C ALA A 37 0.60 -15.36 17.35
N GLY A 38 1.67 -16.11 17.58
CA GLY A 38 3.00 -15.70 17.19
C GLY A 38 2.89 -15.41 15.70
N THR A 39 3.20 -14.17 15.31
CA THR A 39 3.24 -13.78 13.90
C THR A 39 4.22 -14.71 13.21
N ALA A 40 3.69 -15.69 12.46
CA ALA A 40 4.54 -16.51 11.60
C ALA A 40 5.37 -15.56 10.73
N ALA A 41 6.64 -15.88 10.56
CA ALA A 41 7.50 -15.07 9.68
C ALA A 41 6.85 -14.99 8.29
N VAL A 42 6.82 -13.78 7.72
CA VAL A 42 6.30 -13.57 6.37
C VAL A 42 7.17 -14.35 5.38
N ASP A 43 6.56 -14.96 4.38
CA ASP A 43 7.26 -15.69 3.34
C ASP A 43 8.28 -14.79 2.63
N SER A 44 9.43 -15.35 2.28
CA SER A 44 10.51 -14.58 1.66
C SER A 44 10.14 -14.00 0.28
N SER A 45 9.20 -14.62 -0.44
CA SER A 45 8.68 -14.09 -1.69
C SER A 45 7.87 -12.80 -1.47
N ASP A 46 7.04 -12.79 -0.43
CA ASP A 46 6.23 -11.64 -0.05
C ASP A 46 7.09 -10.48 0.50
N VAL A 47 8.15 -10.81 1.26
CA VAL A 47 9.15 -9.82 1.69
C VAL A 47 9.84 -9.18 0.48
N LYS A 48 10.25 -9.99 -0.51
CA LYS A 48 10.87 -9.50 -1.74
C LYS A 48 9.91 -8.66 -2.57
N PHE A 49 8.63 -9.03 -2.62
CA PHE A 49 7.59 -8.20 -3.23
C PHE A 49 7.54 -6.82 -2.58
N ALA A 50 7.45 -6.78 -1.25
CA ALA A 50 7.35 -5.52 -0.50
C ALA A 50 8.58 -4.62 -0.72
N ASP A 51 9.78 -5.20 -0.75
CA ASP A 51 11.03 -4.51 -1.03
C ASP A 51 11.03 -3.90 -2.43
N ASN A 52 10.73 -4.70 -3.46
CA ASN A 52 10.68 -4.25 -4.85
C ASN A 52 9.60 -3.18 -5.08
N ALA A 53 8.41 -3.36 -4.48
CA ALA A 53 7.32 -2.38 -4.60
C ALA A 53 7.67 -1.04 -3.95
N ALA A 54 8.32 -1.06 -2.79
CA ALA A 54 8.77 0.15 -2.10
C ALA A 54 9.89 0.85 -2.87
N GLY A 55 10.92 0.12 -3.31
CA GLY A 55 12.05 0.66 -4.06
C GLY A 55 11.62 1.28 -5.40
N GLY A 56 10.81 0.56 -6.17
CA GLY A 56 10.26 1.05 -7.43
C GLY A 56 9.38 2.29 -7.23
N GLY A 57 8.47 2.26 -6.24
CA GLY A 57 7.62 3.41 -5.94
C GLY A 57 8.40 4.66 -5.54
N MET A 58 9.46 4.52 -4.75
CA MET A 58 10.36 5.65 -4.44
C MET A 58 11.04 6.20 -5.69
N ALA A 59 11.54 5.32 -6.56
CA ALA A 59 12.19 5.74 -7.80
C ALA A 59 11.23 6.54 -8.70
N GLU A 60 10.00 6.06 -8.87
CA GLU A 60 8.99 6.72 -9.69
C GLU A 60 8.58 8.08 -9.11
N ILE A 61 8.55 8.24 -7.78
CA ILE A 61 8.34 9.54 -7.12
C ILE A 61 9.48 10.50 -7.47
N GLU A 62 10.74 10.11 -7.33
CA GLU A 62 11.89 10.98 -7.58
C GLU A 62 12.02 11.35 -9.07
N LEU A 63 11.85 10.38 -9.97
CA LEU A 63 11.79 10.62 -11.42
C LEU A 63 10.67 11.60 -11.79
N SER A 64 9.53 11.49 -11.13
CA SER A 64 8.36 12.35 -11.39
C SER A 64 8.54 13.75 -10.81
N LYS A 65 9.15 13.89 -9.63
CA LYS A 65 9.55 15.21 -9.11
C LYS A 65 10.51 15.91 -10.08
N LEU A 66 11.47 15.19 -10.63
CA LEU A 66 12.38 15.71 -11.63
C LEU A 66 11.64 16.13 -12.91
N ALA A 67 10.64 15.35 -13.35
CA ALA A 67 9.82 15.68 -14.52
C ALA A 67 8.97 16.93 -14.31
N GLN A 68 8.42 17.16 -13.12
CA GLN A 68 7.71 18.39 -12.79
C GLN A 68 8.61 19.63 -12.90
N GLN A 69 9.89 19.48 -12.56
CA GLN A 69 10.87 20.59 -12.61
C GLN A 69 11.38 20.85 -14.04
N LYS A 70 11.71 19.80 -14.80
CA LYS A 70 12.46 19.90 -16.06
C LYS A 70 11.60 19.90 -17.31
N SER A 71 10.45 19.23 -17.31
CA SER A 71 9.58 19.20 -18.48
C SER A 71 8.84 20.53 -18.67
N THR A 72 8.69 20.94 -19.90
CA THR A 72 7.81 22.06 -20.31
C THR A 72 6.48 21.55 -20.86
N ASN A 73 6.33 20.23 -21.05
CA ASN A 73 5.12 19.62 -21.55
C ASN A 73 4.09 19.48 -20.43
N THR A 74 2.99 20.20 -20.54
CA THR A 74 1.93 20.20 -19.52
C THR A 74 1.35 18.82 -19.24
N LYS A 75 1.23 17.94 -20.27
CA LYS A 75 0.72 16.58 -20.09
C LYS A 75 1.68 15.74 -19.23
N ILE A 76 2.99 15.87 -19.47
CA ILE A 76 4.02 15.19 -18.68
C ILE A 76 4.01 15.71 -17.24
N LYS A 77 3.93 17.02 -17.04
CA LYS A 77 3.89 17.62 -15.69
C LYS A 77 2.65 17.14 -14.90
N ASN A 78 1.49 17.08 -15.54
CA ASN A 78 0.25 16.60 -14.90
C ASN A 78 0.35 15.11 -14.56
N PHE A 79 0.89 14.29 -15.47
CA PHE A 79 1.15 12.88 -15.22
C PHE A 79 2.13 12.72 -14.04
N ALA A 80 3.22 13.45 -14.03
CA ALA A 80 4.21 13.40 -12.96
C ALA A 80 3.64 13.83 -11.60
N ALA A 81 2.72 14.80 -11.56
CA ALA A 81 2.03 15.17 -10.32
C ALA A 81 1.11 14.05 -9.81
N MET A 82 0.39 13.39 -10.70
CA MET A 82 -0.43 12.21 -10.38
C MET A 82 0.46 11.08 -9.83
N MET A 83 1.59 10.81 -10.47
CA MET A 83 2.55 9.80 -10.03
C MET A 83 3.03 10.04 -8.61
N VAL A 84 3.47 11.27 -8.28
CA VAL A 84 3.91 11.61 -6.92
C VAL A 84 2.79 11.36 -5.91
N THR A 85 1.56 11.75 -6.22
CA THR A 85 0.42 11.59 -5.32
C THR A 85 0.07 10.12 -5.08
N ASP A 86 -0.09 9.35 -6.15
CA ASP A 86 -0.57 7.97 -6.06
C ASP A 86 0.49 7.02 -5.47
N HIS A 87 1.75 7.19 -5.87
CA HIS A 87 2.86 6.39 -5.34
C HIS A 87 3.18 6.73 -3.88
N SER A 88 3.07 7.99 -3.45
CA SER A 88 3.19 8.35 -2.03
C SER A 88 2.12 7.65 -1.19
N LYS A 89 0.86 7.70 -1.63
CA LYS A 89 -0.26 7.04 -0.94
C LYS A 89 -0.09 5.51 -0.87
N ALA A 90 0.38 4.90 -1.96
CA ALA A 90 0.66 3.47 -1.99
C ALA A 90 1.82 3.12 -1.06
N GLY A 91 2.90 3.90 -1.07
CA GLY A 91 4.04 3.75 -0.18
C GLY A 91 3.67 3.84 1.30
N ASP A 92 2.86 4.84 1.68
CA ASP A 92 2.35 4.97 3.05
C ASP A 92 1.54 3.74 3.48
N THR A 93 0.70 3.22 2.59
CA THR A 93 -0.09 2.01 2.86
C THR A 93 0.82 0.79 3.05
N LEU A 94 1.80 0.60 2.17
CA LEU A 94 2.76 -0.50 2.25
C LEU A 94 3.62 -0.40 3.51
N ALA A 95 4.02 0.80 3.91
CA ALA A 95 4.80 1.03 5.13
C ALA A 95 4.03 0.59 6.39
N VAL A 96 2.71 0.85 6.46
CA VAL A 96 1.87 0.37 7.57
C VAL A 96 1.82 -1.16 7.60
N ILE A 97 1.63 -1.81 6.45
CA ILE A 97 1.60 -3.27 6.34
C ILE A 97 2.95 -3.85 6.78
N ALA A 98 4.04 -3.33 6.23
CA ALA A 98 5.39 -3.78 6.52
C ALA A 98 5.73 -3.67 8.01
N LYS A 99 5.38 -2.53 8.64
CA LYS A 99 5.56 -2.32 10.08
C LYS A 99 4.83 -3.37 10.91
N ASN A 100 3.59 -3.67 10.59
CA ASN A 100 2.78 -4.65 11.32
C ASN A 100 3.32 -6.08 11.19
N LYS A 101 4.09 -6.33 10.14
CA LYS A 101 4.67 -7.64 9.81
C LYS A 101 6.16 -7.74 10.08
N ASN A 102 6.77 -6.71 10.67
CA ASN A 102 8.22 -6.62 10.89
C ASN A 102 9.05 -6.78 9.60
N ILE A 103 8.54 -6.31 8.47
CA ILE A 103 9.27 -6.23 7.21
C ILE A 103 10.01 -4.89 7.20
N THR A 104 11.31 -4.93 6.94
CA THR A 104 12.11 -3.72 6.73
C THR A 104 12.04 -3.35 5.25
N LEU A 105 11.56 -2.14 4.96
CA LEU A 105 11.53 -1.59 3.60
C LEU A 105 12.79 -0.75 3.33
N PRO A 106 13.20 -0.60 2.06
CA PRO A 106 14.29 0.29 1.68
C PRO A 106 13.94 1.74 2.02
N THR A 107 14.93 2.51 2.43
CA THR A 107 14.81 3.93 2.79
C THR A 107 15.54 4.85 1.81
N ALA A 108 16.18 4.28 0.80
CA ALA A 108 16.89 5.00 -0.27
C ALA A 108 16.78 4.21 -1.58
N LEU A 109 17.04 4.89 -2.68
CA LEU A 109 17.14 4.25 -3.99
C LEU A 109 18.31 3.27 -4.01
N ASP A 110 18.13 2.13 -4.64
CA ASP A 110 19.24 1.24 -4.99
C ASP A 110 20.09 1.84 -6.13
N ALA A 111 21.21 1.19 -6.43
CA ALA A 111 22.16 1.69 -7.41
C ALA A 111 21.58 1.82 -8.83
N ASP A 112 20.68 0.93 -9.23
CA ASP A 112 20.06 0.93 -10.55
C ASP A 112 19.03 2.06 -10.68
N HIS A 113 18.20 2.25 -9.67
CA HIS A 113 17.24 3.34 -9.63
C HIS A 113 17.94 4.71 -9.53
N GLN A 114 19.00 4.81 -8.71
CA GLN A 114 19.80 6.04 -8.62
C GLN A 114 20.45 6.37 -9.97
N LYS A 115 21.06 5.37 -10.62
CA LYS A 115 21.64 5.55 -11.95
C LYS A 115 20.60 6.03 -12.98
N LYS A 116 19.41 5.47 -12.96
CA LYS A 116 18.30 5.86 -13.83
C LYS A 116 17.92 7.34 -13.63
N LEU A 117 17.82 7.78 -12.38
CA LEU A 117 17.55 9.17 -12.00
C LEU A 117 18.68 10.11 -12.47
N ASP A 118 19.94 9.73 -12.23
CA ASP A 118 21.12 10.49 -12.62
C ASP A 118 21.21 10.64 -14.14
N ASP A 119 20.97 9.58 -14.91
CA ASP A 119 21.00 9.61 -16.36
C ASP A 119 19.86 10.44 -16.95
N LEU A 120 18.66 10.40 -16.33
CA LEU A 120 17.56 11.27 -16.71
C LEU A 120 17.85 12.73 -16.38
N SER A 121 18.50 13.01 -15.26
CA SER A 121 18.82 14.37 -14.80
C SER A 121 19.73 15.15 -15.76
N LYS A 122 20.59 14.45 -16.52
CA LYS A 122 21.51 15.01 -17.52
C LYS A 122 20.81 15.46 -18.80
N LYS A 123 19.55 15.04 -19.01
CA LYS A 123 18.78 15.37 -20.21
C LYS A 123 17.97 16.65 -20.03
N SER A 124 17.54 17.25 -21.16
CA SER A 124 16.69 18.43 -21.15
C SER A 124 15.78 18.46 -22.38
N GLY A 125 14.75 19.31 -22.36
CA GLY A 125 13.82 19.50 -23.45
C GLY A 125 13.18 18.21 -23.95
N ALA A 126 13.05 18.04 -25.24
CA ALA A 126 12.41 16.88 -25.86
C ALA A 126 13.12 15.55 -25.54
N ASP A 127 14.44 15.55 -25.35
CA ASP A 127 15.18 14.34 -25.01
C ASP A 127 14.90 13.89 -23.56
N PHE A 128 14.71 14.84 -22.65
CA PHE A 128 14.23 14.57 -21.31
C PHE A 128 12.84 13.96 -21.34
N ASP A 129 11.90 14.60 -22.03
CA ASP A 129 10.51 14.18 -22.11
C ASP A 129 10.38 12.78 -22.69
N LYS A 130 11.07 12.47 -23.79
CA LYS A 130 11.10 11.13 -24.39
C LYS A 130 11.68 10.08 -23.46
N ALA A 131 12.77 10.40 -22.76
CA ALA A 131 13.42 9.48 -21.82
C ALA A 131 12.52 9.20 -20.62
N TYR A 132 11.91 10.23 -20.03
CA TYR A 132 10.96 10.08 -18.93
C TYR A 132 9.78 9.19 -19.32
N VAL A 133 9.14 9.47 -20.44
CA VAL A 133 7.99 8.66 -20.94
C VAL A 133 8.40 7.23 -21.19
N LYS A 134 9.58 6.99 -21.78
CA LYS A 134 10.08 5.62 -21.97
C LYS A 134 10.26 4.89 -20.64
N ILE A 135 10.91 5.51 -19.66
CA ILE A 135 11.14 4.96 -18.33
C ILE A 135 9.78 4.60 -17.68
N MET A 136 8.83 5.53 -17.68
CA MET A 136 7.52 5.30 -17.07
C MET A 136 6.76 4.15 -17.72
N VAL A 137 6.83 3.99 -19.05
CA VAL A 137 6.21 2.84 -19.73
C VAL A 137 6.86 1.52 -19.30
N GLU A 138 8.19 1.47 -19.25
CA GLU A 138 8.93 0.25 -18.92
C GLU A 138 8.70 -0.15 -17.45
N ASP A 139 8.87 0.80 -16.53
CA ASP A 139 8.75 0.55 -15.09
C ASP A 139 7.32 0.15 -14.71
N HIS A 140 6.30 0.81 -15.27
CA HIS A 140 4.89 0.46 -14.97
C HIS A 140 4.48 -0.90 -15.51
N ASN A 141 4.98 -1.34 -16.66
CA ASN A 141 4.73 -2.69 -17.13
C ASN A 141 5.33 -3.74 -16.17
N GLY A 142 6.53 -3.47 -15.66
CA GLY A 142 7.15 -4.31 -14.62
C GLY A 142 6.36 -4.30 -13.31
N ALA A 143 5.95 -3.11 -12.86
CA ALA A 143 5.17 -2.93 -11.64
C ALA A 143 3.80 -3.61 -11.74
N LEU A 144 3.11 -3.52 -12.88
CA LEU A 144 1.83 -4.20 -13.08
C LEU A 144 1.98 -5.72 -12.93
N LYS A 145 3.01 -6.29 -13.58
CA LYS A 145 3.30 -7.72 -13.43
C LYS A 145 3.59 -8.08 -11.99
N LEU A 146 4.41 -7.30 -11.29
CA LEU A 146 4.74 -7.51 -9.87
C LEU A 146 3.47 -7.53 -9.00
N MET A 147 2.57 -6.56 -9.19
CA MET A 147 1.30 -6.48 -8.45
C MET A 147 0.37 -7.65 -8.78
N GLN A 148 0.26 -8.04 -10.05
CA GLN A 148 -0.59 -9.16 -10.46
C GLN A 148 -0.07 -10.50 -9.93
N ASP A 149 1.23 -10.71 -9.97
CA ASP A 149 1.88 -11.93 -9.46
C ASP A 149 1.66 -12.05 -7.94
N GLU A 150 1.83 -10.98 -7.18
CA GLU A 150 1.58 -10.97 -5.75
C GLU A 150 0.11 -11.20 -5.43
N ALA A 151 -0.79 -10.50 -6.08
CA ALA A 151 -2.23 -10.64 -5.87
C ALA A 151 -2.71 -12.08 -6.11
N ALA A 152 -2.13 -12.77 -7.09
CA ALA A 152 -2.47 -14.16 -7.40
C ALA A 152 -1.77 -15.16 -6.47
N ASN A 153 -0.48 -15.03 -6.26
CA ASN A 153 0.40 -16.07 -5.73
C ASN A 153 1.00 -15.76 -4.35
N GLY A 154 0.93 -14.53 -3.86
CA GLY A 154 1.42 -14.13 -2.54
C GLY A 154 0.83 -15.01 -1.43
N LYS A 155 1.53 -15.15 -0.32
CA LYS A 155 1.13 -15.96 0.83
C LYS A 155 0.48 -15.11 1.92
N ASP A 156 0.94 -13.87 2.06
CA ASP A 156 0.44 -12.94 3.06
C ASP A 156 -0.84 -12.24 2.55
N ALA A 157 -1.92 -12.32 3.33
CA ALA A 157 -3.22 -11.81 2.93
C ALA A 157 -3.26 -10.29 2.73
N ASP A 158 -2.49 -9.53 3.55
CA ASP A 158 -2.49 -8.08 3.48
C ASP A 158 -1.68 -7.59 2.28
N LEU A 159 -0.55 -8.23 1.97
CA LEU A 159 0.26 -7.92 0.80
C LEU A 159 -0.47 -8.29 -0.49
N LYS A 160 -1.15 -9.44 -0.54
CA LYS A 160 -2.05 -9.79 -1.66
C LYS A 160 -3.15 -8.75 -1.85
N ALA A 161 -3.81 -8.34 -0.77
CA ALA A 161 -4.88 -7.34 -0.84
C ALA A 161 -4.35 -5.96 -1.28
N PHE A 162 -3.16 -5.57 -0.81
CA PHE A 162 -2.47 -4.37 -1.25
C PHE A 162 -2.20 -4.43 -2.76
N ALA A 163 -1.56 -5.49 -3.23
CA ALA A 163 -1.23 -5.67 -4.64
C ALA A 163 -2.47 -5.64 -5.53
N GLY A 164 -3.55 -6.32 -5.14
CA GLY A 164 -4.83 -6.32 -5.86
C GLY A 164 -5.50 -4.94 -5.94
N LYS A 165 -5.31 -4.09 -4.92
CA LYS A 165 -5.83 -2.71 -4.92
C LYS A 165 -4.97 -1.75 -5.76
N VAL A 166 -3.66 -1.98 -5.81
CA VAL A 166 -2.71 -1.11 -6.52
C VAL A 166 -2.67 -1.41 -8.02
N ALA A 167 -2.81 -2.68 -8.43
CA ALA A 167 -2.75 -3.10 -9.83
C ALA A 167 -3.64 -2.28 -10.78
N PRO A 168 -4.92 -1.98 -10.48
CA PRO A 168 -5.76 -1.15 -11.33
C PRO A 168 -5.24 0.29 -11.49
N THR A 169 -4.64 0.87 -10.43
CA THR A 169 -4.03 2.20 -10.50
C THR A 169 -2.81 2.19 -11.41
N VAL A 170 -1.95 1.16 -11.30
CA VAL A 170 -0.79 1.01 -12.20
C VAL A 170 -1.24 0.85 -13.65
N GLN A 171 -2.31 0.10 -13.91
CA GLN A 171 -2.89 -0.01 -15.27
C GLN A 171 -3.36 1.36 -15.78
N MET A 172 -4.03 2.16 -14.94
CA MET A 172 -4.45 3.50 -15.31
C MET A 172 -3.24 4.41 -15.67
N HIS A 173 -2.13 4.29 -14.94
CA HIS A 173 -0.89 5.01 -15.25
C HIS A 173 -0.31 4.57 -16.60
N ILE A 174 -0.31 3.26 -16.91
CA ILE A 174 0.11 2.73 -18.21
C ILE A 174 -0.72 3.34 -19.34
N ASP A 175 -2.04 3.37 -19.18
CA ASP A 175 -2.94 3.91 -20.19
C ASP A 175 -2.70 5.42 -20.39
N ALA A 176 -2.47 6.17 -19.31
CA ALA A 176 -2.20 7.59 -19.35
C ALA A 176 -0.85 7.92 -20.02
N ILE A 177 0.22 7.20 -19.65
CA ILE A 177 1.54 7.45 -20.23
C ILE A 177 1.62 7.02 -21.69
N ASN A 178 0.92 5.97 -22.09
CA ASN A 178 0.84 5.57 -23.50
C ASN A 178 0.09 6.61 -24.35
N LYS A 179 -0.96 7.26 -23.82
CA LYS A 179 -1.62 8.40 -24.51
C LYS A 179 -0.68 9.59 -24.69
N ILE A 180 0.18 9.86 -23.68
CA ILE A 180 1.21 10.91 -23.81
C ILE A 180 2.21 10.50 -24.88
N LYS A 181 2.74 9.27 -24.85
CA LYS A 181 3.68 8.73 -25.82
C LYS A 181 3.18 8.82 -27.26
N ALA A 182 1.91 8.50 -27.49
CA ALA A 182 1.31 8.55 -28.83
C ALA A 182 1.17 9.98 -29.38
N GLY A 183 1.21 11.00 -28.55
CA GLY A 183 1.11 12.41 -28.92
C GLY A 183 2.46 13.17 -28.95
N MET A 184 3.60 12.45 -28.91
CA MET A 184 4.97 13.01 -28.93
C MET A 184 5.64 12.87 -30.34
#